data_aa27385ceb37c7b1f61c46ea631e98a5
#
_entry.id   aa27385ceb37c7b1f61c46ea631e98a5
#
_cell.length_a   1.000
_cell.length_b   1.000
_cell.length_c   1.000
_cell.angle_alpha   90.00
_cell.angle_beta   90.00
_cell.angle_gamma   90.00
#
_symmetry.space_group_name_H-M   'P 1'
#
loop_
_entity.id
_entity.type
_entity.pdbx_description
1 polymer ?
#
loop_
_entity_poly.entity_id
_entity_poly.type
_entity_poly.pdbx_seq_one_letter_code
_entity_poly.pdbx_strand_id
1 'polypeptide(L)'
;MPYLNCPLFDTKLVAEDGNGIVTQGLLLRITCEAYLLLDPDAGTPMERWGLFQSLHKAAAKRAWQRGFDDVHAYVPPEIERHFGKRLRRLGWQQDRWQSYFREIEVSDG
;
A
#
# COMPACT_ATOMS: atom_id res chain seq x y z
N MET A 1 -0.20 -12.22 4.97
CA MET A 1 -0.87 -11.51 6.08
C MET A 1 0.19 -10.96 7.02
N PRO A 2 0.12 -9.69 7.39
CA PRO A 2 1.09 -9.15 8.35
C PRO A 2 0.92 -9.79 9.72
N TYR A 3 2.01 -9.82 10.48
CA TYR A 3 2.00 -10.39 11.83
C TYR A 3 1.17 -9.55 12.78
N LEU A 4 0.35 -10.17 13.61
CA LEU A 4 -0.56 -9.48 14.53
C LEU A 4 0.16 -8.66 15.60
N ASN A 5 1.41 -8.98 15.90
CA ASN A 5 2.23 -8.23 16.87
C ASN A 5 3.12 -7.18 16.21
N CYS A 6 2.91 -6.89 14.92
CA CYS A 6 3.64 -5.85 14.21
C CYS A 6 3.34 -4.47 14.82
N PRO A 7 4.37 -3.63 15.06
CA PRO A 7 4.16 -2.27 15.62
C PRO A 7 3.28 -1.37 14.76
N LEU A 8 3.12 -1.68 13.47
CA LEU A 8 2.27 -0.92 12.56
C LEU A 8 0.78 -1.12 12.83
N PHE A 9 0.40 -2.17 13.58
CA PHE A 9 -0.97 -2.32 14.03
C PHE A 9 -1.24 -1.36 15.19
N ASP A 10 -1.86 -0.24 14.87
CA ASP A 10 -2.17 0.82 15.83
C ASP A 10 -3.23 0.37 16.83
N THR A 11 -4.27 -0.31 16.35
CA THR A 11 -5.43 -0.65 17.17
C THR A 11 -5.92 -2.05 16.84
N LYS A 12 -6.24 -2.80 17.89
CA LYS A 12 -6.85 -4.14 17.78
C LYS A 12 -8.12 -4.17 18.61
N LEU A 13 -9.24 -4.39 17.96
CA LEU A 13 -10.56 -4.42 18.60
C LEU A 13 -11.19 -5.80 18.39
N VAL A 14 -11.81 -6.33 19.43
CA VAL A 14 -12.53 -7.61 19.37
C VAL A 14 -13.92 -7.44 19.95
N ALA A 15 -14.85 -8.23 19.41
CA ALA A 15 -16.19 -8.37 19.98
C ALA A 15 -16.36 -9.80 20.53
N GLU A 16 -16.88 -9.91 21.73
CA GLU A 16 -17.13 -11.17 22.41
C GLU A 16 -18.62 -11.44 22.54
N ASP A 17 -18.99 -12.72 22.56
CA ASP A 17 -20.37 -13.11 22.87
C ASP A 17 -20.60 -13.12 24.39
N GLY A 18 -21.80 -13.50 24.83
CA GLY A 18 -22.15 -13.56 26.26
C GLY A 18 -21.34 -14.54 27.08
N ASN A 19 -20.60 -15.46 26.43
CA ASN A 19 -19.76 -16.46 27.08
C ASN A 19 -18.26 -16.10 27.04
N GLY A 20 -17.91 -14.92 26.57
CA GLY A 20 -16.54 -14.47 26.47
C GLY A 20 -15.77 -15.03 25.25
N ILE A 21 -16.48 -15.58 24.28
CA ILE A 21 -15.88 -16.10 23.05
C ILE A 21 -15.79 -14.96 22.03
N VAL A 22 -14.58 -14.75 21.48
CA VAL A 22 -14.36 -13.74 20.44
C VAL A 22 -15.03 -14.17 19.15
N THR A 23 -15.95 -13.35 18.64
CA THR A 23 -16.71 -13.63 17.42
C THR A 23 -16.30 -12.74 16.24
N GLN A 24 -15.71 -11.59 16.49
CA GLN A 24 -15.23 -10.67 15.46
C GLN A 24 -13.96 -9.96 15.90
N GLY A 25 -13.16 -9.57 14.94
CA GLY A 25 -11.99 -8.74 15.19
C GLY A 25 -11.83 -7.69 14.11
N LEU A 26 -11.33 -6.52 14.48
CA LEU A 26 -10.99 -5.44 13.57
C LEU A 26 -9.61 -4.90 13.92
N LEU A 27 -8.76 -4.82 12.91
CA LEU A 27 -7.39 -4.34 13.07
C LEU A 27 -7.20 -3.06 12.26
N LEU A 28 -6.62 -2.05 12.89
CA LEU A 28 -6.22 -0.82 12.20
C LEU A 28 -4.70 -0.82 12.03
N ARG A 29 -4.25 -0.74 10.79
CA ARG A 29 -2.84 -0.80 10.45
C ARG A 29 -2.41 0.47 9.73
N ILE A 30 -1.24 0.99 10.10
CA ILE A 30 -0.60 2.10 9.40
C ILE A 30 0.09 1.54 8.17
N THR A 31 -0.22 2.12 6.99
CA THR A 31 0.35 1.68 5.71
C THR A 31 1.06 2.83 5.01
N CYS A 32 1.97 2.45 4.12
CA CYS A 32 2.65 3.37 3.21
C CYS A 32 2.04 3.23 1.81
N GLU A 33 1.67 4.36 1.21
CA GLU A 33 1.09 4.39 -0.12
C GLU A 33 2.02 5.11 -1.09
N ALA A 34 2.15 4.58 -2.29
CA ALA A 34 2.95 5.17 -3.35
C ALA A 34 2.08 5.61 -4.52
N TYR A 35 2.32 6.81 -5.00
CA TYR A 35 1.65 7.38 -6.15
C TYR A 35 2.71 7.83 -7.16
N LEU A 36 2.61 7.35 -8.39
CA LEU A 36 3.51 7.75 -9.45
C LEU A 36 2.92 8.92 -10.24
N LEU A 37 3.65 10.01 -10.30
CA LEU A 37 3.33 11.15 -11.15
C LEU A 37 4.32 11.14 -12.31
N LEU A 38 3.81 11.00 -13.52
CA LEU A 38 4.62 10.80 -14.71
C LEU A 38 4.16 11.72 -15.84
N ASP A 39 5.11 12.44 -16.44
CA ASP A 39 4.88 13.14 -17.70
C ASP A 39 5.23 12.17 -18.84
N PRO A 40 4.22 11.70 -19.61
CA PRO A 40 4.47 10.73 -20.68
C PRO A 40 5.26 11.30 -21.86
N ASP A 41 5.38 12.64 -21.97
CA ASP A 41 6.09 13.31 -23.04
C ASP A 41 7.53 13.67 -22.68
N ALA A 42 7.96 13.44 -21.45
CA ALA A 42 9.30 13.76 -20.99
C ALA A 42 10.29 12.67 -21.36
N GLY A 43 11.25 12.98 -22.23
CA GLY A 43 12.31 12.06 -22.62
C GLY A 43 11.83 10.86 -23.44
N THR A 44 12.69 9.87 -23.59
CA THR A 44 12.36 8.62 -24.26
C THR A 44 11.76 7.62 -23.28
N PRO A 45 11.05 6.56 -23.76
CA PRO A 45 10.57 5.51 -22.86
C PRO A 45 11.67 4.86 -22.03
N MET A 46 12.85 4.66 -22.61
CA MET A 46 14.00 4.08 -21.91
C MET A 46 14.52 5.00 -20.81
N GLU A 47 14.59 6.30 -21.08
CA GLU A 47 14.99 7.29 -20.07
C GLU A 47 14.01 7.35 -18.93
N ARG A 48 12.70 7.35 -19.24
CA ARG A 48 11.66 7.35 -18.21
C ARG A 48 11.72 6.09 -17.33
N TRP A 49 11.99 4.94 -17.95
CA TRP A 49 12.13 3.69 -17.20
C TRP A 49 13.33 3.71 -16.27
N GLY A 50 14.47 4.21 -16.74
CA GLY A 50 15.67 4.33 -15.92
C GLY A 50 15.49 5.26 -14.73
N LEU A 51 14.83 6.41 -14.94
CA LEU A 51 14.51 7.35 -13.86
C LEU A 51 13.54 6.72 -12.86
N PHE A 52 12.53 6.01 -13.34
CA PHE A 52 11.58 5.32 -12.47
C PHE A 52 12.29 4.29 -11.58
N GLN A 53 13.21 3.52 -12.13
CA GLN A 53 13.98 2.54 -11.35
C GLN A 53 14.77 3.20 -10.24
N SER A 54 15.38 4.36 -10.50
CA SER A 54 16.10 5.14 -9.49
C SER A 54 15.17 5.65 -8.40
N LEU A 55 14.01 6.17 -8.76
CA LEU A 55 13.02 6.64 -7.79
C LEU A 55 12.47 5.49 -6.96
N HIS A 56 12.19 4.36 -7.60
CA HIS A 56 11.72 3.15 -6.93
C HIS A 56 12.69 2.69 -5.85
N LYS A 57 13.97 2.65 -6.18
CA LYS A 57 15.02 2.26 -5.24
C LYS A 57 15.11 3.22 -4.05
N ALA A 58 15.07 4.53 -4.33
CA ALA A 58 15.11 5.56 -3.29
C ALA A 58 13.87 5.50 -2.39
N ALA A 59 12.69 5.29 -2.97
CA ALA A 59 11.45 5.19 -2.23
C ALA A 59 11.42 3.96 -1.32
N ALA A 60 11.88 2.81 -1.82
CA ALA A 60 11.95 1.58 -1.02
C ALA A 60 12.87 1.76 0.20
N LYS A 61 14.03 2.39 -0.01
CA LYS A 61 14.96 2.69 1.07
C LYS A 61 14.33 3.61 2.11
N ARG A 62 13.64 4.65 1.66
CA ARG A 62 12.97 5.60 2.57
C ARG A 62 11.85 4.94 3.36
N ALA A 63 11.05 4.12 2.73
CA ALA A 63 9.99 3.38 3.41
C ALA A 63 10.57 2.47 4.51
N TRP A 64 11.62 1.74 4.18
CA TRP A 64 12.33 0.89 5.14
C TRP A 64 12.86 1.69 6.33
N GLN A 65 13.50 2.84 6.06
CA GLN A 65 14.06 3.71 7.10
C GLN A 65 12.98 4.25 8.04
N ARG A 66 11.74 4.39 7.56
CA ARG A 66 10.61 4.83 8.36
C ARG A 66 9.87 3.69 9.06
N GLY A 67 10.36 2.46 8.94
CA GLY A 67 9.82 1.32 9.65
C GLY A 67 8.66 0.60 8.94
N PHE A 68 8.40 0.91 7.67
CA PHE A 68 7.37 0.20 6.91
C PHE A 68 7.90 -1.12 6.37
N ASP A 69 7.09 -2.15 6.45
CA ASP A 69 7.43 -3.49 5.96
C ASP A 69 6.87 -3.77 4.54
N ASP A 70 5.94 -2.95 4.07
CA ASP A 70 5.44 -3.01 2.71
C ASP A 70 4.99 -1.64 2.23
N VAL A 71 4.75 -1.52 0.93
CA VAL A 71 4.24 -0.31 0.28
C VAL A 71 3.13 -0.73 -0.67
N HIS A 72 2.02 -0.03 -0.64
CA HIS A 72 0.91 -0.22 -1.58
C HIS A 72 0.96 0.86 -2.65
N ALA A 73 0.94 0.46 -3.91
CA ALA A 73 0.94 1.37 -5.04
C ALA A 73 -0.42 1.32 -5.75
N TYR A 74 -0.94 2.49 -6.08
CA TYR A 74 -2.19 2.63 -6.81
C TYR A 74 -1.89 3.07 -8.23
N VAL A 75 -2.25 2.23 -9.18
CA VAL A 75 -1.96 2.44 -10.61
C VAL A 75 -3.27 2.67 -11.33
N PRO A 76 -3.43 3.81 -12.04
CA PRO A 76 -4.65 4.05 -12.81
C PRO A 76 -4.90 2.95 -13.83
N PRO A 77 -6.18 2.57 -14.07
CA PRO A 77 -6.50 1.48 -15.02
C PRO A 77 -5.93 1.69 -16.42
N GLU A 78 -5.83 2.93 -16.86
CA GLU A 78 -5.34 3.27 -18.19
C GLU A 78 -3.89 2.85 -18.41
N ILE A 79 -3.06 2.88 -17.38
CA ILE A 79 -1.64 2.55 -17.47
C ILE A 79 -1.31 1.19 -16.86
N GLU A 80 -2.20 0.59 -16.10
CA GLU A 80 -1.98 -0.70 -15.43
C GLU A 80 -1.64 -1.81 -16.43
N ARG A 81 -2.30 -1.80 -17.58
CA ARG A 81 -2.16 -2.82 -18.62
C ARG A 81 -0.69 -3.06 -19.02
N HIS A 82 0.09 -1.98 -19.16
CA HIS A 82 1.50 -2.06 -19.55
C HIS A 82 2.43 -1.96 -18.35
N PHE A 83 2.13 -1.07 -17.44
CA PHE A 83 2.98 -0.79 -16.28
C PHE A 83 2.94 -1.89 -15.24
N GLY A 84 1.81 -2.57 -15.08
CA GLY A 84 1.67 -3.66 -14.13
C GLY A 84 2.66 -4.80 -14.36
N LYS A 85 2.96 -5.12 -15.63
CA LYS A 85 3.96 -6.14 -15.98
C LYS A 85 5.36 -5.75 -15.52
N ARG A 86 5.71 -4.47 -15.64
CA ARG A 86 7.01 -3.94 -15.19
C ARG A 86 7.12 -3.95 -13.67
N LEU A 87 6.04 -3.62 -12.98
CA LEU A 87 5.98 -3.69 -11.52
C LEU A 87 6.22 -5.12 -11.03
N ARG A 88 5.58 -6.11 -11.65
CA ARG A 88 5.76 -7.51 -11.28
C ARG A 88 7.21 -7.96 -11.46
N ARG A 89 7.91 -7.46 -12.46
CA ARG A 89 9.34 -7.74 -12.66
C ARG A 89 10.21 -7.16 -11.56
N LEU A 90 9.75 -6.10 -10.89
CA LEU A 90 10.44 -5.49 -9.75
C LEU A 90 10.02 -6.10 -8.40
N GLY A 91 9.21 -7.16 -8.43
CA GLY A 91 8.80 -7.85 -7.21
C GLY A 91 7.46 -7.42 -6.65
N TRP A 92 6.75 -6.52 -7.31
CA TRP A 92 5.41 -6.12 -6.88
C TRP A 92 4.41 -7.23 -7.15
N GLN A 93 3.46 -7.40 -6.24
CA GLN A 93 2.37 -8.36 -6.35
C GLN A 93 1.04 -7.61 -6.32
N GLN A 94 0.08 -8.08 -7.09
CA GLN A 94 -1.26 -7.52 -7.06
C GLN A 94 -1.95 -7.95 -5.76
N ASP A 95 -2.63 -7.00 -5.10
CA ASP A 95 -3.39 -7.31 -3.91
C ASP A 95 -4.51 -8.29 -4.22
N ARG A 96 -4.67 -9.29 -3.35
CA ARG A 96 -5.73 -10.29 -3.47
C ARG A 96 -7.03 -9.85 -2.81
N TRP A 97 -6.95 -8.92 -1.87
CA TRP A 97 -8.08 -8.46 -1.09
C TRP A 97 -8.73 -7.25 -1.75
N GLN A 98 -10.05 -7.21 -1.72
CA GLN A 98 -10.79 -6.05 -2.20
C GLN A 98 -10.57 -4.88 -1.26
N SER A 99 -10.34 -3.70 -1.81
CA SER A 99 -10.09 -2.49 -1.04
C SER A 99 -11.30 -1.57 -1.11
N TYR A 100 -11.69 -1.06 0.04
CA TYR A 100 -12.73 -0.04 0.17
C TYR A 100 -12.15 1.14 0.92
N PHE A 101 -12.57 2.34 0.57
CA PHE A 101 -12.17 3.50 1.34
C PHE A 101 -13.38 4.35 1.74
N ARG A 102 -13.21 5.06 2.83
CA ARG A 102 -14.18 6.04 3.29
C ARG A 102 -13.43 7.19 3.96
N GLU A 103 -13.87 8.40 3.66
CA GLU A 103 -13.39 9.55 4.41
C GLU A 103 -13.96 9.52 5.82
N ILE A 104 -13.11 9.89 6.78
CA ILE A 104 -13.54 9.94 8.18
C ILE A 104 -14.07 11.34 8.47
N GLU A 105 -15.34 11.40 8.87
CA GLU A 105 -15.94 12.62 9.37
C GLU A 105 -15.71 12.72 10.87
N VAL A 106 -15.17 13.85 11.32
CA VAL A 106 -15.04 14.11 12.75
C VAL A 106 -16.41 14.51 13.26
N SER A 107 -16.99 13.64 14.05
CA SER A 107 -18.26 13.91 14.74
C SER A 107 -17.96 14.66 16.03
N ASP A 108 -18.56 15.83 16.22
CA ASP A 108 -18.45 16.63 17.44
C ASP A 108 -19.37 16.15 18.56
N GLY A 109 -19.99 15.02 18.34
CA GLY A 109 -20.96 14.49 19.30
C GLY A 109 -20.45 13.39 20.18
#